data_90ec492ac1b80a8ef37e016811ddd6c8
#
_entry.id   90ec492ac1b80a8ef37e016811ddd6c8
#
_cell.length_a   1.000
_cell.length_b   1.000
_cell.length_c   1.000
_cell.angle_alpha   90.00
_cell.angle_beta   90.00
_cell.angle_gamma   90.00
#
_symmetry.space_group_name_H-M   'P 1'
#
loop_
_entity.id
_entity.type
_entity.pdbx_description
1 polymer ?
#
loop_
_entity_poly.entity_id
_entity_poly.type
_entity_poly.pdbx_seq_one_letter_code
_entity_poly.pdbx_strand_id
1 'polypeptide(L)'
;MISKEELLEAIEMVMDDNLEDAHRIVQHYDCPVSCWFHAFLHRKEGDTWNANYWYEKAGRAMPSKSPDAELEDIRQWVENM
;
A
#
# COMPACT_ATOMS: atom_id res chain seq x y z
N MET A 1 11.12 5.48 10.02
CA MET A 1 10.14 5.85 8.99
C MET A 1 10.54 5.23 7.66
N ILE A 2 9.57 4.69 6.92
CA ILE A 2 9.88 4.08 5.63
C ILE A 2 10.43 5.12 4.65
N SER A 3 11.45 4.74 3.86
CA SER A 3 12.05 5.64 2.90
C SER A 3 11.29 5.65 1.58
N LYS A 4 11.48 6.72 0.80
CA LYS A 4 10.91 6.78 -0.54
C LYS A 4 11.39 5.62 -1.41
N GLU A 5 12.67 5.26 -1.30
CA GLU A 5 13.26 4.17 -2.07
C GLU A 5 12.61 2.83 -1.73
N GLU A 6 12.34 2.58 -0.45
CA GLU A 6 11.67 1.36 -0.02
C GLU A 6 10.23 1.30 -0.56
N LEU A 7 9.53 2.44 -0.56
CA LEU A 7 8.18 2.50 -1.10
C LEU A 7 8.17 2.26 -2.61
N LEU A 8 9.11 2.86 -3.35
CA LEU A 8 9.21 2.64 -4.79
C LEU A 8 9.54 1.19 -5.10
N GLU A 9 10.42 0.57 -4.31
CA GLU A 9 10.75 -0.85 -4.46
C GLU A 9 9.51 -1.71 -4.24
N ALA A 10 8.73 -1.40 -3.21
CA ALA A 10 7.49 -2.14 -2.93
C ALA A 10 6.47 -1.99 -4.07
N ILE A 11 6.39 -0.80 -4.68
CA ILE A 11 5.52 -0.59 -5.84
C ILE A 11 5.95 -1.48 -7.01
N GLU A 12 7.26 -1.55 -7.30
CA GLU A 12 7.76 -2.43 -8.36
C GLU A 12 7.45 -3.90 -8.09
N MET A 13 7.54 -4.32 -6.83
CA MET A 13 7.18 -5.69 -6.45
C MET A 13 5.71 -5.98 -6.76
N VAL A 14 4.81 -5.03 -6.47
CA VAL A 14 3.39 -5.18 -6.80
C VAL A 14 3.20 -5.29 -8.32
N MET A 15 3.91 -4.48 -9.08
CA MET A 15 3.83 -4.51 -10.54
C MET A 15 4.31 -5.86 -11.11
N ASP A 16 5.22 -6.52 -10.41
CA ASP A 16 5.71 -7.86 -10.75
C ASP A 16 4.85 -8.97 -10.13
N ASP A 17 3.71 -8.62 -9.57
CA ASP A 17 2.79 -9.54 -8.89
C ASP A 17 3.42 -10.23 -7.68
N ASN A 18 4.39 -9.58 -7.05
CA ASN A 18 5.10 -10.09 -5.89
C ASN A 18 4.59 -9.39 -4.63
N LEU A 19 3.34 -9.68 -4.27
CA LEU A 19 2.66 -9.01 -3.16
C LEU A 19 3.28 -9.36 -1.82
N GLU A 20 3.77 -10.59 -1.67
CA GLU A 20 4.33 -11.05 -0.40
C GLU A 20 5.58 -10.27 -0.01
N ASP A 21 6.49 -10.03 -0.97
CA ASP A 21 7.70 -9.27 -0.69
C ASP A 21 7.39 -7.80 -0.44
N ALA A 22 6.43 -7.22 -1.18
CA ALA A 22 5.98 -5.85 -0.92
C ALA A 22 5.43 -5.74 0.51
N HIS A 23 4.64 -6.72 0.94
CA HIS A 23 4.08 -6.77 2.29
C HIS A 23 5.18 -6.80 3.35
N ARG A 24 6.23 -7.58 3.13
CA ARG A 24 7.36 -7.65 4.07
C ARG A 24 8.02 -6.30 4.29
N ILE A 25 8.09 -5.48 3.23
CA ILE A 25 8.69 -4.16 3.35
C ILE A 25 7.80 -3.25 4.21
N VAL A 26 6.51 -3.15 3.87
CA VAL A 26 5.64 -2.13 4.48
C VAL A 26 5.15 -2.51 5.88
N GLN A 27 5.09 -3.80 6.21
CA GLN A 27 4.53 -4.24 7.49
C GLN A 27 5.35 -3.82 8.71
N HIS A 28 6.62 -3.47 8.52
CA HIS A 28 7.49 -3.04 9.61
C HIS A 28 7.30 -1.59 10.01
N TYR A 29 6.45 -0.85 9.30
CA TYR A 29 6.26 0.57 9.50
C TYR A 29 4.79 0.87 9.79
N ASP A 30 4.54 1.91 10.60
CA ASP A 30 3.18 2.28 10.99
C ASP A 30 2.83 3.72 10.64
N CYS A 31 3.67 4.40 9.83
CA CYS A 31 3.32 5.74 9.36
C CYS A 31 2.16 5.69 8.36
N PRO A 32 1.45 6.81 8.15
CA PRO A 32 0.23 6.79 7.33
C PRO A 32 0.42 6.19 5.94
N VAL A 33 1.51 6.50 5.24
CA VAL A 33 1.69 6.00 3.88
C VAL A 33 1.95 4.49 3.88
N SER A 34 2.69 3.96 4.85
CA SER A 34 2.92 2.52 4.91
C SER A 34 1.66 1.78 5.29
N CYS A 35 0.83 2.34 6.18
CA CYS A 35 -0.47 1.76 6.52
C CYS A 35 -1.39 1.75 5.30
N TRP A 36 -1.39 2.82 4.50
CA TRP A 36 -2.15 2.89 3.26
C TRP A 36 -1.72 1.79 2.29
N PHE A 37 -0.41 1.65 2.07
CA PHE A 37 0.13 0.62 1.18
C PHE A 37 -0.21 -0.77 1.71
N HIS A 38 -0.10 -0.98 3.03
CA HIS A 38 -0.44 -2.24 3.68
C HIS A 38 -1.92 -2.60 3.42
N ALA A 39 -2.81 -1.61 3.59
CA ALA A 39 -4.23 -1.78 3.30
C ALA A 39 -4.46 -2.18 1.83
N PHE A 40 -3.78 -1.48 0.92
CA PHE A 40 -3.84 -1.78 -0.51
C PHE A 40 -3.46 -3.24 -0.80
N LEU A 41 -2.39 -3.73 -0.16
CA LEU A 41 -1.94 -5.10 -0.37
C LEU A 41 -3.00 -6.11 0.07
N HIS A 42 -3.62 -5.90 1.24
CA HIS A 42 -4.71 -6.76 1.69
C HIS A 42 -5.90 -6.69 0.74
N ARG A 43 -6.20 -5.50 0.20
CA ARG A 43 -7.27 -5.36 -0.80
C ARG A 43 -6.98 -6.19 -2.04
N LYS A 44 -5.73 -6.15 -2.54
CA LYS A 44 -5.31 -6.95 -3.70
C LYS A 44 -5.44 -8.44 -3.46
N GLU A 45 -5.24 -8.88 -2.21
CA GLU A 45 -5.38 -10.28 -1.82
C GLU A 45 -6.83 -10.69 -1.60
N GLY A 46 -7.77 -9.76 -1.67
CA GLY A 46 -9.17 -10.04 -1.39
C GLY A 46 -9.53 -10.10 0.09
N ASP A 47 -8.62 -9.67 0.96
CA ASP A 47 -8.81 -9.67 2.40
C ASP A 47 -9.40 -8.33 2.84
N THR A 48 -10.68 -8.16 2.60
CA THR A 48 -11.38 -6.89 2.82
C THR A 48 -11.36 -6.45 4.29
N TRP A 49 -11.50 -7.39 5.22
CA TRP A 49 -11.51 -7.06 6.64
C TRP A 49 -10.18 -6.43 7.07
N ASN A 50 -9.05 -7.08 6.72
CA ASN A 50 -7.74 -6.55 7.04
C ASN A 50 -7.44 -5.26 6.27
N ALA A 51 -7.90 -5.17 5.02
CA ALA A 51 -7.73 -3.95 4.25
C ALA A 51 -8.38 -2.76 4.98
N ASN A 52 -9.62 -2.92 5.41
CA ASN A 52 -10.33 -1.84 6.12
C ASN A 52 -9.64 -1.47 7.42
N TYR A 53 -9.11 -2.44 8.15
CA TYR A 53 -8.37 -2.18 9.38
C TYR A 53 -7.17 -1.23 9.12
N TRP A 54 -6.41 -1.52 8.06
CA TRP A 54 -5.23 -0.72 7.75
C TRP A 54 -5.57 0.61 7.07
N TYR A 55 -6.66 0.68 6.28
CA TYR A 55 -7.15 1.97 5.77
C TYR A 55 -7.51 2.89 6.93
N GLU A 56 -8.20 2.38 7.93
CA GLU A 56 -8.57 3.18 9.10
C GLU A 56 -7.33 3.69 9.82
N LYS A 57 -6.30 2.85 9.99
CA LYS A 57 -5.05 3.28 10.59
C LYS A 57 -4.34 4.34 9.75
N ALA A 58 -4.51 4.31 8.45
CA ALA A 58 -3.94 5.31 7.55
C ALA A 58 -4.74 6.61 7.52
N GLY A 59 -5.90 6.66 8.17
CA GLY A 59 -6.79 7.80 8.11
C GLY A 59 -7.53 7.90 6.79
N ARG A 60 -7.76 6.77 6.13
CA ARG A 60 -8.40 6.70 4.81
C ARG A 60 -9.54 5.69 4.82
N ALA A 61 -10.38 5.77 3.81
CA ALA A 61 -11.38 4.74 3.53
C ALA A 61 -10.97 3.99 2.27
N MET A 62 -11.41 2.73 2.15
CA MET A 62 -11.17 1.96 0.94
C MET A 62 -11.79 2.69 -0.24
N PRO A 63 -11.01 3.00 -1.30
CA PRO A 63 -11.55 3.73 -2.45
C PRO A 63 -12.46 2.83 -3.29
N SER A 64 -13.37 3.47 -4.03
CA SER A 64 -14.25 2.75 -4.95
C SER A 64 -13.58 2.46 -6.29
N LYS A 65 -12.45 3.11 -6.59
CA LYS A 65 -11.71 2.87 -7.83
C LYS A 65 -11.00 1.52 -7.78
N SER A 66 -10.54 1.04 -8.95
CA SER A 66 -9.86 -0.25 -9.04
C SER A 66 -8.54 -0.25 -8.27
N PRO A 67 -8.05 -1.45 -7.88
CA PRO A 67 -6.73 -1.54 -7.27
C PRO A 67 -5.61 -0.96 -8.15
N ASP A 68 -5.68 -1.14 -9.46
CA ASP A 68 -4.67 -0.58 -10.37
C ASP A 68 -4.68 0.95 -10.33
N ALA A 69 -5.87 1.56 -10.28
CA ALA A 69 -5.98 3.02 -10.15
C ALA A 69 -5.48 3.50 -8.79
N GLU A 70 -5.75 2.74 -7.75
CA GLU A 70 -5.25 3.07 -6.41
C GLU A 70 -3.73 2.99 -6.36
N LEU A 71 -3.13 1.98 -6.98
CA LEU A 71 -1.68 1.86 -7.02
C LEU A 71 -1.04 3.09 -7.68
N GLU A 72 -1.67 3.61 -8.74
CA GLU A 72 -1.20 4.83 -9.38
C GLU A 72 -1.28 6.03 -8.42
N ASP A 73 -2.34 6.13 -7.64
CA ASP A 73 -2.45 7.17 -6.62
C ASP A 73 -1.33 7.06 -5.58
N ILE A 74 -1.05 5.84 -5.13
CA ILE A 74 0.04 5.59 -4.19
C ILE A 74 1.37 6.01 -4.79
N ARG A 75 1.62 5.63 -6.04
CA ARG A 75 2.86 5.98 -6.73
C ARG A 75 3.05 7.47 -6.84
N GLN A 76 2.00 8.20 -7.24
CA GLN A 76 2.07 9.66 -7.33
C GLN A 76 2.37 10.30 -5.98
N TRP A 77 1.71 9.79 -4.93
CA TRP A 77 1.95 10.30 -3.59
C TRP A 77 3.42 10.10 -3.18
N VAL A 78 3.95 8.90 -3.44
CA VAL A 78 5.34 8.57 -3.10
C VAL A 78 6.33 9.41 -3.91
N GLU A 79 6.07 9.61 -5.19
CA GLU A 79 6.95 10.41 -6.04
C GLU A 79 7.00 11.87 -5.61
N ASN A 80 5.97 12.36 -4.93
CA ASN A 80 5.92 13.73 -4.43
C ASN A 80 6.46 13.90 -3.01
N MET A 81 7.01 12.83 -2.44
CA MET A 81 7.65 12.91 -1.12
C MET A 81 8.90 13.76 -1.15
#